data_d2c471c6696dbefbe46610d85d2cf9a7
#
_entry.id   d2c471c6696dbefbe46610d85d2cf9a7
#
_cell.length_a   1.000
_cell.length_b   1.000
_cell.length_c   1.000
_cell.angle_alpha   90.00
_cell.angle_beta   90.00
_cell.angle_gamma   90.00
#
_symmetry.space_group_name_H-M   'P 1'
#
loop_
_entity.id
_entity.type
_entity.pdbx_description
1 polymer ?
#
loop_
_entity_poly.entity_id
_entity_poly.type
_entity_poly.pdbx_seq_one_letter_code
_entity_poly.pdbx_strand_id
1 'polypeptide(L)'
;MAEAKNYRIDVTVQTQYLPDQSDPEGGRHVFAYTIKLENVGNVPAQLISRHWVITDAEGDVQEVRGLGVVGHQPLLAPGQHFEYTSGCALATPVGTMKGSYQMTAEDGVQFEAAIPEFVLSMPRTLH
;
A
#
# COMPACT_ATOMS: atom_id res chain seq x y z
N MET A 1 33.06 9.48 13.88
CA MET A 1 32.60 9.53 12.48
C MET A 1 31.09 9.52 12.42
N ALA A 2 30.53 10.33 11.54
CA ALA A 2 29.10 10.33 11.34
C ALA A 2 28.66 9.03 10.62
N GLU A 3 27.55 8.49 11.05
CA GLU A 3 26.92 7.34 10.39
C GLU A 3 26.39 7.77 9.02
N ALA A 4 26.57 6.94 8.01
CA ALA A 4 26.00 7.20 6.69
C ALA A 4 24.47 7.20 6.77
N LYS A 5 23.84 8.15 6.09
CA LYS A 5 22.40 8.26 6.08
C LYS A 5 21.77 7.13 5.25
N ASN A 6 20.78 6.49 5.83
CA ASN A 6 20.04 5.40 5.20
C ASN A 6 18.56 5.75 5.21
N TYR A 7 18.00 5.99 4.02
CA TYR A 7 16.57 6.32 3.83
C TYR A 7 15.85 5.06 3.41
N ARG A 8 15.19 4.41 4.37
CA ARG A 8 14.55 3.13 4.07
C ARG A 8 13.28 2.94 4.88
N ILE A 9 12.20 2.66 4.17
CA ILE A 9 10.91 2.29 4.75
C ILE A 9 10.56 0.91 4.25
N ASP A 10 10.35 -0.03 5.15
CA ASP A 10 9.84 -1.35 4.81
C ASP A 10 8.32 -1.29 4.78
N VAL A 11 7.74 -1.92 3.76
CA VAL A 11 6.29 -1.96 3.56
C VAL A 11 5.85 -3.41 3.54
N THR A 12 4.92 -3.76 4.43
CA THR A 12 4.31 -5.09 4.47
C THR A 12 2.80 -4.98 4.27
N VAL A 13 2.20 -6.00 3.67
CA VAL A 13 0.79 -5.97 3.26
C VAL A 13 0.10 -7.24 3.71
N GLN A 14 -1.12 -7.06 4.25
CA GLN A 14 -2.06 -8.16 4.50
C GLN A 14 -3.35 -7.85 3.76
N THR A 15 -3.95 -8.85 3.13
CA THR A 15 -5.18 -8.68 2.36
C THR A 15 -6.30 -9.53 2.93
N GLN A 16 -7.53 -9.07 2.71
CA GLN A 16 -8.73 -9.78 3.13
C GLN A 16 -9.84 -9.57 2.11
N TYR A 17 -10.45 -10.66 1.65
CA TYR A 17 -11.65 -10.58 0.84
C TYR A 17 -12.85 -10.26 1.74
N LEU A 18 -13.73 -9.36 1.28
CA LEU A 18 -14.91 -8.92 2.04
C LEU A 18 -16.18 -9.44 1.36
N PRO A 19 -16.63 -10.66 1.68
CA PRO A 19 -17.80 -11.24 1.00
C PRO A 19 -19.08 -10.43 1.23
N ASP A 20 -19.24 -9.85 2.39
CA ASP A 20 -20.46 -9.07 2.73
C ASP A 20 -20.58 -7.78 1.92
N GLN A 21 -19.48 -7.28 1.38
CA GLN A 21 -19.46 -6.07 0.56
C GLN A 21 -19.34 -6.38 -0.93
N SER A 22 -19.16 -7.65 -1.28
CA SER A 22 -18.95 -8.10 -2.64
C SER A 22 -20.24 -8.57 -3.28
N ASP A 23 -20.29 -8.48 -4.62
CA ASP A 23 -21.35 -9.03 -5.46
C ASP A 23 -20.69 -9.73 -6.65
N PRO A 24 -20.23 -10.99 -6.47
CA PRO A 24 -19.53 -11.70 -7.54
C PRO A 24 -20.33 -11.85 -8.82
N GLU A 25 -21.64 -12.05 -8.72
CA GLU A 25 -22.50 -12.18 -9.90
C GLU A 25 -22.62 -10.86 -10.64
N GLY A 26 -22.59 -9.74 -9.92
CA GLY A 26 -22.61 -8.41 -10.49
C GLY A 26 -21.24 -7.88 -10.89
N GLY A 27 -20.19 -8.68 -10.76
CA GLY A 27 -18.85 -8.29 -11.14
C GLY A 27 -18.20 -7.31 -10.15
N ARG A 28 -18.49 -7.47 -8.86
CA ARG A 28 -17.91 -6.63 -7.81
C ARG A 28 -17.26 -7.49 -6.73
N HIS A 29 -15.95 -7.36 -6.62
CA HIS A 29 -15.14 -8.10 -5.64
C HIS A 29 -14.42 -7.08 -4.77
N VAL A 30 -14.74 -7.05 -3.49
CA VAL A 30 -14.23 -6.04 -2.56
C VAL A 30 -13.22 -6.67 -1.61
N PHE A 31 -12.10 -5.97 -1.46
CA PHE A 31 -10.98 -6.40 -0.61
C PHE A 31 -10.61 -5.28 0.35
N ALA A 32 -10.19 -5.67 1.54
CA ALA A 32 -9.44 -4.80 2.43
C ALA A 32 -7.95 -5.14 2.31
N TYR A 33 -7.10 -4.13 2.45
CA TYR A 33 -5.67 -4.35 2.57
C TYR A 33 -5.15 -3.51 3.72
N THR A 34 -4.29 -4.12 4.53
CA THR A 34 -3.65 -3.48 5.67
C THR A 34 -2.17 -3.33 5.37
N ILE A 35 -1.70 -2.11 5.43
CA ILE A 35 -0.32 -1.75 5.13
C ILE A 35 0.37 -1.35 6.43
N LYS A 36 1.55 -1.90 6.65
CA LYS A 36 2.45 -1.46 7.72
C LYS A 36 3.69 -0.86 7.08
N LEU A 37 3.98 0.40 7.42
CA LEU A 37 5.21 1.08 7.06
C LEU A 37 6.09 1.16 8.28
N GLU A 38 7.33 0.75 8.16
CA GLU A 38 8.30 0.83 9.25
C GLU A 38 9.57 1.54 8.78
N ASN A 39 10.00 2.55 9.53
CA ASN A 39 11.27 3.21 9.22
C ASN A 39 12.41 2.33 9.74
N VAL A 40 13.08 1.63 8.84
CA VAL A 40 14.23 0.79 9.13
C VAL A 40 15.55 1.46 8.74
N GLY A 41 15.48 2.73 8.35
CA GLY A 41 16.64 3.58 8.11
C GLY A 41 17.08 4.30 9.38
N ASN A 42 17.85 5.35 9.21
CA ASN A 42 18.37 6.12 10.34
C ASN A 42 18.04 7.62 10.28
N VAL A 43 17.13 8.01 9.38
CA VAL A 43 16.70 9.40 9.23
C VAL A 43 15.18 9.46 9.36
N PRO A 44 14.61 10.34 10.20
CA PRO A 44 13.16 10.52 10.23
C PRO A 44 12.63 10.93 8.86
N ALA A 45 11.47 10.41 8.48
CA ALA A 45 10.86 10.68 7.19
C ALA A 45 9.34 10.74 7.30
N GLN A 46 8.76 11.62 6.50
CA GLN A 46 7.31 11.81 6.45
C GLN A 46 6.74 11.28 5.14
N LEU A 47 5.65 10.54 5.23
CA LEU A 47 4.89 10.12 4.07
C LEU A 47 4.08 11.31 3.56
N ILE A 48 4.30 11.69 2.30
CA ILE A 48 3.63 12.84 1.70
C ILE A 48 2.48 12.41 0.79
N SER A 49 2.74 11.44 -0.09
CA SER A 49 1.74 11.02 -1.09
C SER A 49 1.87 9.53 -1.41
N ARG A 50 0.86 9.03 -2.12
CA ARG A 50 0.80 7.63 -2.53
C ARG A 50 0.52 7.54 -4.03
N HIS A 51 1.02 6.47 -4.63
CA HIS A 51 0.72 6.10 -6.00
C HIS A 51 0.43 4.60 -6.06
N TRP A 52 -0.74 4.24 -6.58
CA TRP A 52 -1.17 2.86 -6.74
C TRP A 52 -1.38 2.53 -8.21
N VAL A 53 -1.00 1.32 -8.58
CA VAL A 53 -1.32 0.71 -9.87
C VAL A 53 -2.08 -0.59 -9.59
N ILE A 54 -3.33 -0.63 -10.01
CA ILE A 54 -4.26 -1.73 -9.76
C ILE A 54 -4.58 -2.37 -11.10
N THR A 55 -4.31 -3.68 -11.22
CA THR A 55 -4.53 -4.41 -12.46
C THR A 55 -5.47 -5.56 -12.19
N ASP A 56 -6.56 -5.68 -12.97
CA ASP A 56 -7.49 -6.79 -12.83
C ASP A 56 -7.07 -7.97 -13.71
N ALA A 57 -7.84 -9.07 -13.66
CA ALA A 57 -7.50 -10.29 -14.39
C ALA A 57 -7.66 -10.16 -15.91
N GLU A 58 -8.34 -9.13 -16.38
CA GLU A 58 -8.50 -8.84 -17.81
C GLU A 58 -7.43 -7.90 -18.35
N GLY A 59 -6.52 -7.45 -17.47
CA GLY A 59 -5.45 -6.54 -17.84
C GLY A 59 -5.83 -5.07 -17.79
N ASP A 60 -7.03 -4.73 -17.30
CA ASP A 60 -7.41 -3.35 -17.11
C ASP A 60 -6.63 -2.75 -15.96
N VAL A 61 -6.05 -1.58 -16.19
CA VAL A 61 -5.16 -0.90 -15.23
C VAL A 61 -5.82 0.38 -14.77
N GLN A 62 -5.83 0.57 -13.45
CA GLN A 62 -6.27 1.79 -12.79
C GLN A 62 -5.12 2.35 -11.99
N GLU A 63 -4.84 3.65 -12.15
CA GLU A 63 -3.86 4.35 -11.33
C GLU A 63 -4.55 5.30 -10.38
N VAL A 64 -4.06 5.35 -9.14
CA VAL A 64 -4.57 6.24 -8.10
C VAL A 64 -3.41 7.01 -7.49
N ARG A 65 -3.51 8.33 -7.48
CA ARG A 65 -2.54 9.21 -6.83
C ARG A 65 -3.27 10.09 -5.83
N GLY A 66 -2.65 10.33 -4.70
CA GLY A 66 -3.24 11.20 -3.69
C GLY A 66 -2.28 11.54 -2.57
N LEU A 67 -2.65 12.54 -1.78
CA LEU A 67 -1.87 12.96 -0.62
C LEU A 67 -2.18 12.05 0.57
N GLY A 68 -1.14 11.65 1.28
CA GLY A 68 -1.27 10.88 2.52
C GLY A 68 -1.90 9.51 2.35
N VAL A 69 -2.27 8.93 3.46
CA VAL A 69 -2.96 7.64 3.56
C VAL A 69 -4.06 7.78 4.60
N VAL A 70 -5.31 7.48 4.21
CA VAL A 70 -6.52 7.60 5.04
C VAL A 70 -6.56 8.89 5.88
N GLY A 71 -6.18 10.01 5.26
CA GLY A 71 -6.19 11.32 5.89
C GLY A 71 -4.96 11.65 6.72
N HIS A 72 -3.91 10.83 6.68
CA HIS A 72 -2.70 11.02 7.48
C HIS A 72 -1.46 11.16 6.61
N GLN A 73 -0.53 11.98 7.06
CA GLN A 73 0.83 12.09 6.51
C GLN A 73 1.83 11.81 7.65
N PRO A 74 1.97 10.53 8.05
CA PRO A 74 2.73 10.21 9.26
C PRO A 74 4.21 10.52 9.12
N LEU A 75 4.77 11.07 10.18
CA LEU A 75 6.20 11.27 10.33
C LEU A 75 6.75 10.11 11.16
N LEU A 76 7.68 9.36 10.60
CA LEU A 76 8.25 8.18 11.23
C LEU A 76 9.72 8.41 11.57
N ALA A 77 10.02 8.39 12.86
CA ALA A 77 11.41 8.32 13.32
C ALA A 77 11.95 6.90 13.10
N PRO A 78 13.28 6.71 13.07
CA PRO A 78 13.84 5.36 12.98
C PRO A 78 13.27 4.43 14.03
N GLY A 79 12.82 3.25 13.60
CA GLY A 79 12.16 2.25 14.45
C GLY A 79 10.66 2.42 14.63
N GLN A 80 10.09 3.55 14.21
CA GLN A 80 8.65 3.76 14.29
C GLN A 80 7.92 3.17 13.09
N HIS A 81 6.66 2.83 13.29
CA HIS A 81 5.81 2.31 12.23
C HIS A 81 4.45 3.00 12.23
N PHE A 82 3.77 2.92 11.09
CA PHE A 82 2.39 3.33 10.90
C PHE A 82 1.65 2.24 10.17
N GLU A 83 0.45 1.92 10.63
CA GLU A 83 -0.38 0.89 10.02
C GLU A 83 -1.74 1.48 9.68
N TYR A 84 -2.27 1.15 8.50
CA TYR A 84 -3.59 1.56 8.10
C TYR A 84 -4.25 0.49 7.24
N THR A 85 -5.59 0.53 7.20
CA THR A 85 -6.40 -0.36 6.38
C THR A 85 -7.23 0.47 5.41
N SER A 86 -7.29 0.04 4.17
CA SER A 86 -8.09 0.66 3.13
C SER A 86 -8.75 -0.42 2.29
N GLY A 87 -9.50 -0.04 1.29
CA GLY A 87 -10.25 -0.98 0.47
C GLY A 87 -10.04 -0.77 -1.02
N CYS A 88 -10.32 -1.83 -1.77
CA CYS A 88 -10.26 -1.84 -3.22
C CYS A 88 -11.36 -2.75 -3.76
N ALA A 89 -12.04 -2.31 -4.84
CA ALA A 89 -13.02 -3.12 -5.53
C ALA A 89 -12.50 -3.45 -6.93
N LEU A 90 -12.58 -4.73 -7.30
CA LEU A 90 -12.20 -5.22 -8.62
C LEU A 90 -13.42 -5.73 -9.37
N ALA A 91 -13.42 -5.60 -10.69
CA ALA A 91 -14.43 -6.20 -11.55
C ALA A 91 -14.22 -7.71 -11.75
N THR A 92 -13.04 -8.21 -11.42
CA THR A 92 -12.67 -9.63 -11.56
C THR A 92 -12.32 -10.22 -10.21
N PRO A 93 -12.40 -11.56 -10.04
CA PRO A 93 -12.13 -12.19 -8.74
C PRO A 93 -10.66 -12.17 -8.32
N VAL A 94 -9.75 -11.86 -9.23
CA VAL A 94 -8.32 -11.78 -8.96
C VAL A 94 -7.75 -10.53 -9.60
N GLY A 95 -6.81 -9.90 -8.92
CA GLY A 95 -6.06 -8.78 -9.47
C GLY A 95 -4.80 -8.55 -8.66
N THR A 96 -4.05 -7.52 -9.03
CA THR A 96 -2.82 -7.15 -8.34
C THR A 96 -2.81 -5.67 -8.00
N MET A 97 -2.09 -5.33 -6.95
CA MET A 97 -1.79 -3.95 -6.60
C MET A 97 -0.29 -3.81 -6.38
N LYS A 98 0.26 -2.70 -6.83
CA LYS A 98 1.63 -2.28 -6.55
C LYS A 98 1.69 -0.77 -6.53
N GLY A 99 2.76 -0.22 -6.03
CA GLY A 99 2.87 1.23 -6.01
C GLY A 99 4.06 1.71 -5.22
N SER A 100 3.92 2.95 -4.74
CA SER A 100 4.97 3.58 -3.96
C SER A 100 4.37 4.68 -3.07
N TYR A 101 5.09 4.99 -2.00
CA TYR A 101 4.87 6.18 -1.21
C TYR A 101 6.00 7.15 -1.47
N GLN A 102 5.66 8.44 -1.62
CA GLN A 102 6.65 9.49 -1.77
C GLN A 102 6.94 10.04 -0.37
N MET A 103 8.19 9.94 0.03
CA MET A 103 8.66 10.29 1.37
C MET A 103 9.56 11.51 1.31
N THR A 104 9.50 12.32 2.35
CA THR A 104 10.46 13.43 2.56
C THR A 104 11.13 13.22 3.89
N ALA A 105 12.45 13.09 3.86
CA ALA A 105 13.25 12.97 5.07
C ALA A 105 13.40 14.30 5.78
N GLU A 106 13.77 14.24 7.08
CA GLU A 106 13.97 15.43 7.92
C GLU A 106 14.97 16.42 7.33
N ASP A 107 15.97 15.92 6.63
CA ASP A 107 16.99 16.75 5.97
C ASP A 107 16.56 17.26 4.58
N GLY A 108 15.31 17.05 4.18
CA GLY A 108 14.76 17.51 2.92
C GLY A 108 14.97 16.56 1.75
N VAL A 109 15.66 15.44 1.94
CA VAL A 109 15.84 14.45 0.89
C VAL A 109 14.52 13.77 0.58
N GLN A 110 14.15 13.73 -0.69
CA GLN A 110 12.96 13.03 -1.17
C GLN A 110 13.34 11.65 -1.68
N PHE A 111 12.54 10.64 -1.34
CA PHE A 111 12.77 9.28 -1.79
C PHE A 111 11.45 8.53 -1.86
N GLU A 112 11.45 7.40 -2.54
CA GLU A 112 10.28 6.55 -2.64
C GLU A 112 10.42 5.31 -1.76
N ALA A 113 9.31 4.93 -1.13
CA ALA A 113 9.18 3.64 -0.47
C ALA A 113 8.35 2.74 -1.38
N ALA A 114 8.95 1.70 -1.93
CA ALA A 114 8.25 0.79 -2.83
C ALA A 114 7.24 -0.06 -2.06
N ILE A 115 6.05 -0.22 -2.66
CA ILE A 115 5.06 -1.18 -2.20
C ILE A 115 5.21 -2.41 -3.08
N PRO A 116 5.65 -3.56 -2.53
CA PRO A 116 5.80 -4.77 -3.34
C PRO A 116 4.45 -5.16 -3.96
N GLU A 117 4.48 -5.69 -5.17
CA GLU A 117 3.26 -6.18 -5.80
C GLU A 117 2.64 -7.28 -4.95
N PHE A 118 1.33 -7.19 -4.74
CA PHE A 118 0.60 -8.23 -4.03
C PHE A 118 -0.68 -8.59 -4.77
N VAL A 119 -1.18 -9.79 -4.50
CA VAL A 119 -2.34 -10.34 -5.16
C VAL A 119 -3.57 -10.14 -4.29
N LEU A 120 -4.66 -9.68 -4.93
CA LEU A 120 -6.00 -9.70 -4.37
C LEU A 120 -6.73 -10.89 -5.01
N SER A 121 -7.20 -11.82 -4.20
CA SER A 121 -7.83 -13.03 -4.72
C SER A 121 -9.03 -13.42 -3.88
N MET A 122 -10.19 -13.54 -4.54
CA MET A 122 -11.36 -14.14 -3.93
C MET A 122 -11.06 -15.58 -3.56
N PRO A 123 -11.35 -16.01 -2.31
CA PRO A 123 -11.06 -17.38 -1.89
C PRO A 123 -11.81 -18.39 -2.76
N ARG A 124 -11.14 -19.51 -3.07
CA ARG A 124 -11.77 -20.62 -3.76
C ARG A 124 -12.56 -21.46 -2.77
N THR A 125 -13.74 -21.89 -3.19
CA THR A 125 -14.48 -22.91 -2.46
C THR A 125 -13.97 -24.28 -2.90
N LEU A 126 -13.50 -25.05 -1.93
CA LEU A 126 -13.06 -26.43 -2.18
C LEU A 126 -14.23 -27.39 -1.90
N HIS A 127 -14.45 -28.29 -2.81
CA HIS A 127 -15.50 -29.32 -2.69
C HIS A 127 -14.90 -30.70 -2.50
#